data_81f28d3037a4fedb8228f229b5d0f198
#
_entry.id   81f28d3037a4fedb8228f229b5d0f198
#
_cell.length_a   1.000
_cell.length_b   1.000
_cell.length_c   1.000
_cell.angle_alpha   90.00
_cell.angle_beta   90.00
_cell.angle_gamma   90.00
#
_symmetry.space_group_name_H-M   'P 1'
#
loop_
_entity.id
_entity.type
_entity.pdbx_description
1 polymer ?
#
loop_
_entity_poly.entity_id
_entity_poly.type
_entity_poly.pdbx_seq_one_letter_code
_entity_poly.pdbx_strand_id
1 'polypeptide(L)'
;AAVTVAAAPEPVRPAAPAREVRVVVDRIPVMDTARFEHMQRIATIMAETTTLPQSLCMERNENGEFARRLPQNTVLANCFQVVNQAVRWGLDPFAAVQCASIVHNRLMWEGKLVAAVIEAQLGIRPKYTFTNDTADRLPGDDSLGVVVSGRFREETEDRTIEGTVAQWHRGSKSPWAQPANWKRQLRYMGAREWARAHAPAVMLGV
;
A
#
# COMPACT_ATOMS: atom_id res chain seq x y z
N ALA A 1 -60.68 38.70 5.87
CA ALA A 1 -60.20 37.68 4.94
C ALA A 1 -58.71 37.95 4.63
N ALA A 2 -57.84 37.07 5.16
CA ALA A 2 -56.41 37.16 4.90
C ALA A 2 -56.08 36.27 3.69
N VAL A 3 -55.48 36.84 2.66
CA VAL A 3 -55.03 36.10 1.47
C VAL A 3 -53.64 35.59 1.75
N THR A 4 -53.51 34.24 1.89
CA THR A 4 -52.26 33.57 2.02
C THR A 4 -51.62 33.47 0.61
N VAL A 5 -50.53 34.19 0.37
CA VAL A 5 -49.75 34.08 -0.87
C VAL A 5 -48.89 32.85 -0.77
N ALA A 6 -49.12 31.85 -1.63
CA ALA A 6 -48.27 30.65 -1.74
C ALA A 6 -46.89 31.02 -2.29
N ALA A 7 -45.85 30.60 -1.59
CA ALA A 7 -44.46 30.77 -2.02
C ALA A 7 -44.21 30.00 -3.33
N ALA A 8 -43.56 30.67 -4.29
CA ALA A 8 -43.16 30.04 -5.54
C ALA A 8 -42.12 28.91 -5.30
N PRO A 9 -42.17 27.80 -6.05
CA PRO A 9 -41.20 26.72 -5.91
C PRO A 9 -39.80 27.21 -6.30
N GLU A 10 -38.81 26.90 -5.46
CA GLU A 10 -37.40 27.15 -5.73
C GLU A 10 -36.95 26.49 -7.05
N PRO A 11 -36.14 27.16 -7.87
CA PRO A 11 -35.63 26.57 -9.09
C PRO A 11 -34.74 25.38 -8.77
N VAL A 12 -35.09 24.21 -9.30
CA VAL A 12 -34.29 22.99 -9.21
C VAL A 12 -32.95 23.25 -9.89
N ARG A 13 -31.88 23.31 -9.08
CA ARG A 13 -30.52 23.45 -9.56
C ARG A 13 -30.17 22.21 -10.40
N PRO A 14 -29.76 22.37 -11.69
CA PRO A 14 -29.39 21.23 -12.49
C PRO A 14 -28.26 20.47 -11.81
N ALA A 15 -28.42 19.15 -11.68
CA ALA A 15 -27.39 18.28 -11.14
C ALA A 15 -26.12 18.46 -11.98
N ALA A 16 -24.98 18.69 -11.30
CA ALA A 16 -23.69 18.75 -11.98
C ALA A 16 -23.50 17.46 -12.79
N PRO A 17 -23.03 17.54 -14.06
CA PRO A 17 -22.83 16.37 -14.88
C PRO A 17 -21.95 15.39 -14.12
N ALA A 18 -22.40 14.15 -14.03
CA ALA A 18 -21.62 13.06 -13.45
C ALA A 18 -20.27 13.04 -14.18
N ARG A 19 -19.20 13.27 -13.41
CA ARG A 19 -17.83 13.18 -13.92
C ARG A 19 -17.67 11.73 -14.41
N GLU A 20 -17.77 11.55 -15.74
CA GLU A 20 -17.40 10.28 -16.35
C GLU A 20 -16.00 9.93 -15.83
N VAL A 21 -15.92 8.91 -14.99
CA VAL A 21 -14.67 8.26 -14.69
C VAL A 21 -14.29 7.56 -15.99
N ARG A 22 -13.64 8.28 -16.89
CA ARG A 22 -12.88 7.64 -17.95
C ARG A 22 -11.83 6.81 -17.21
N VAL A 23 -12.10 5.51 -17.17
CA VAL A 23 -11.06 4.52 -16.99
C VAL A 23 -10.22 4.66 -18.26
N VAL A 24 -9.27 5.60 -18.21
CA VAL A 24 -8.17 5.63 -19.14
C VAL A 24 -7.46 4.32 -18.82
N VAL A 25 -7.65 3.32 -19.67
CA VAL A 25 -6.79 2.14 -19.71
C VAL A 25 -5.45 2.71 -20.13
N ASP A 26 -4.72 3.20 -19.13
CA ASP A 26 -3.39 3.75 -19.31
C ASP A 26 -2.57 2.58 -19.87
N ARG A 27 -2.09 2.76 -21.09
CA ARG A 27 -1.26 1.75 -21.75
C ARG A 27 -0.20 1.32 -20.75
N ILE A 28 0.02 0.01 -20.65
CA ILE A 28 1.00 -0.56 -19.73
C ILE A 28 2.31 0.25 -19.87
N PRO A 29 2.79 0.98 -18.86
CA PRO A 29 3.84 1.99 -19.04
C PRO A 29 5.12 1.43 -19.65
N VAL A 30 5.46 0.18 -19.33
CA VAL A 30 6.66 -0.50 -19.81
C VAL A 30 6.58 -0.85 -21.30
N MET A 31 5.40 -0.81 -21.91
CA MET A 31 5.20 -1.08 -23.36
C MET A 31 5.23 0.22 -24.20
N ASP A 32 5.31 1.39 -23.56
CA ASP A 32 5.51 2.67 -24.21
C ASP A 32 7.00 3.04 -24.15
N THR A 33 7.65 3.17 -25.31
CA THR A 33 9.10 3.39 -25.40
C THR A 33 9.54 4.65 -24.68
N ALA A 34 8.82 5.76 -24.83
CA ALA A 34 9.20 7.02 -24.21
C ALA A 34 9.07 6.95 -22.67
N ARG A 35 8.01 6.34 -22.17
CA ARG A 35 7.81 6.09 -20.74
C ARG A 35 8.85 5.11 -20.20
N PHE A 36 9.15 4.04 -20.93
CA PHE A 36 10.19 3.08 -20.57
C PHE A 36 11.55 3.76 -20.41
N GLU A 37 11.99 4.53 -21.39
CA GLU A 37 13.25 5.27 -21.34
C GLU A 37 13.28 6.28 -20.19
N HIS A 38 12.16 6.96 -19.92
CA HIS A 38 12.05 7.87 -18.79
C HIS A 38 12.19 7.15 -17.46
N MET A 39 11.49 6.03 -17.28
CA MET A 39 11.60 5.18 -16.09
C MET A 39 13.01 4.62 -15.91
N GLN A 40 13.68 4.24 -17.02
CA GLN A 40 15.05 3.76 -16.99
C GLN A 40 16.01 4.86 -16.49
N ARG A 41 15.88 6.10 -16.95
CA ARG A 41 16.68 7.24 -16.46
C ARG A 41 16.48 7.47 -14.96
N ILE A 42 15.23 7.44 -14.48
CA ILE A 42 14.93 7.56 -13.04
C ILE A 42 15.59 6.42 -12.26
N ALA A 43 15.46 5.17 -12.74
CA ALA A 43 16.05 4.01 -12.09
C ALA A 43 17.58 4.07 -12.05
N THR A 44 18.24 4.63 -13.09
CA THR A 44 19.69 4.83 -13.12
C THR A 44 20.13 5.79 -12.01
N ILE A 45 19.49 6.96 -11.90
CA ILE A 45 19.78 7.92 -10.83
C ILE A 45 19.52 7.27 -9.46
N MET A 46 18.41 6.57 -9.30
CA MET A 46 18.05 5.89 -8.06
C MET A 46 19.11 4.84 -7.65
N ALA A 47 19.62 4.05 -8.61
CA ALA A 47 20.62 3.02 -8.34
C ALA A 47 21.99 3.59 -7.88
N GLU A 48 22.23 4.88 -8.13
CA GLU A 48 23.46 5.59 -7.73
C GLU A 48 23.32 6.30 -6.38
N THR A 49 22.11 6.39 -5.82
CA THR A 49 21.91 7.07 -4.54
C THR A 49 22.47 6.28 -3.37
N THR A 50 22.94 7.00 -2.34
CA THR A 50 23.44 6.40 -1.09
C THR A 50 22.31 6.00 -0.13
N THR A 51 21.10 6.47 -0.37
CA THR A 51 19.92 6.24 0.48
C THR A 51 19.09 5.04 0.05
N LEU A 52 19.57 4.24 -0.92
CA LEU A 52 18.87 3.06 -1.39
C LEU A 52 18.80 2.00 -0.28
N PRO A 53 17.59 1.40 -0.02
CA PRO A 53 17.48 0.31 0.95
C PRO A 53 18.45 -0.84 0.64
N GLN A 54 19.15 -1.32 1.67
CA GLN A 54 20.17 -2.36 1.51
C GLN A 54 19.65 -3.61 0.81
N SER A 55 18.40 -4.01 1.05
CA SER A 55 17.80 -5.17 0.39
C SER A 55 17.72 -5.07 -1.14
N LEU A 56 17.78 -3.85 -1.70
CA LEU A 56 17.76 -3.61 -3.15
C LEU A 56 19.17 -3.57 -3.78
N CYS A 57 20.20 -3.31 -2.98
CA CYS A 57 21.55 -3.07 -3.49
C CYS A 57 22.64 -3.94 -2.87
N MET A 58 22.31 -4.73 -1.84
CA MET A 58 23.27 -5.60 -1.14
C MET A 58 22.85 -7.06 -1.20
N GLU A 59 23.82 -7.92 -1.34
CA GLU A 59 23.65 -9.39 -1.19
C GLU A 59 23.71 -9.78 0.28
N ARG A 60 22.91 -10.80 0.66
CA ARG A 60 22.98 -11.39 1.99
C ARG A 60 23.94 -12.57 2.01
N ASN A 61 24.74 -12.68 3.06
CA ASN A 61 25.55 -13.87 3.33
C ASN A 61 24.68 -15.02 3.90
N GLU A 62 25.30 -16.15 4.17
CA GLU A 62 24.65 -17.34 4.74
C GLU A 62 24.00 -17.06 6.10
N ASN A 63 24.51 -16.10 6.85
CA ASN A 63 23.97 -15.67 8.15
C ASN A 63 22.76 -14.71 8.00
N GLY A 64 22.42 -14.31 6.77
CA GLY A 64 21.35 -13.38 6.47
C GLY A 64 21.72 -11.91 6.65
N GLU A 65 23.02 -11.56 6.83
CA GLU A 65 23.51 -10.19 6.94
C GLU A 65 23.86 -9.63 5.57
N PHE A 66 23.73 -8.32 5.40
CA PHE A 66 24.15 -7.63 4.18
C PHE A 66 25.67 -7.53 4.11
N ALA A 67 26.29 -8.18 3.13
CA ALA A 67 27.73 -8.35 3.06
C ALA A 67 28.39 -7.63 1.88
N ARG A 68 27.85 -7.75 0.68
CA ARG A 68 28.44 -7.25 -0.55
C ARG A 68 27.43 -6.48 -1.39
N ARG A 69 27.89 -5.42 -2.07
CA ARG A 69 27.07 -4.72 -3.06
C ARG A 69 26.79 -5.63 -4.26
N LEU A 70 25.54 -5.65 -4.69
CA LEU A 70 25.12 -6.33 -5.91
C LEU A 70 25.77 -5.67 -7.15
N PRO A 71 25.96 -6.41 -8.25
CA PRO A 71 26.34 -5.83 -9.53
C PRO A 71 25.43 -4.67 -9.92
N GLN A 72 26.01 -3.62 -10.52
CA GLN A 72 25.27 -2.38 -10.82
C GLN A 72 24.05 -2.61 -11.71
N ASN A 73 24.14 -3.51 -12.69
CA ASN A 73 23.00 -3.90 -13.55
C ASN A 73 21.86 -4.56 -12.76
N THR A 74 22.19 -5.33 -11.72
CA THR A 74 21.18 -5.94 -10.83
C THR A 74 20.50 -4.88 -9.97
N VAL A 75 21.27 -3.94 -9.41
CA VAL A 75 20.72 -2.81 -8.65
C VAL A 75 19.82 -1.96 -9.54
N LEU A 76 20.25 -1.66 -10.76
CA LEU A 76 19.44 -0.93 -11.75
C LEU A 76 18.12 -1.66 -12.06
N ALA A 77 18.16 -2.98 -12.28
CA ALA A 77 16.97 -3.79 -12.54
C ALA A 77 16.00 -3.78 -11.35
N ASN A 78 16.51 -3.88 -10.12
CA ASN A 78 15.71 -3.77 -8.91
C ASN A 78 15.04 -2.39 -8.79
N CYS A 79 15.79 -1.31 -9.02
CA CYS A 79 15.27 0.04 -9.03
C CYS A 79 14.21 0.24 -10.12
N PHE A 80 14.44 -0.31 -11.31
CA PHE A 80 13.48 -0.22 -12.42
C PHE A 80 12.12 -0.86 -12.06
N GLN A 81 12.12 -2.01 -11.38
CA GLN A 81 10.87 -2.63 -10.91
C GLN A 81 10.11 -1.71 -9.96
N VAL A 82 10.83 -1.04 -9.03
CA VAL A 82 10.22 -0.08 -8.10
C VAL A 82 9.64 1.11 -8.85
N VAL A 83 10.40 1.70 -9.79
CA VAL A 83 9.95 2.84 -10.60
C VAL A 83 8.72 2.48 -11.40
N ASN A 84 8.73 1.34 -12.10
CA ASN A 84 7.59 0.87 -12.89
C ASN A 84 6.33 0.71 -12.03
N GLN A 85 6.46 0.14 -10.83
CA GLN A 85 5.31 -0.03 -9.94
C GLN A 85 4.83 1.31 -9.36
N ALA A 86 5.74 2.20 -8.99
CA ALA A 86 5.40 3.53 -8.50
C ALA A 86 4.63 4.35 -9.55
N VAL A 87 5.07 4.29 -10.82
CA VAL A 87 4.39 4.95 -11.94
C VAL A 87 2.97 4.41 -12.12
N ARG A 88 2.77 3.10 -12.02
CA ARG A 88 1.42 2.48 -12.07
C ARG A 88 0.52 2.96 -10.95
N TRP A 89 1.07 3.19 -9.76
CA TRP A 89 0.34 3.71 -8.62
C TRP A 89 0.20 5.24 -8.60
N GLY A 90 0.82 5.95 -9.57
CA GLY A 90 0.85 7.41 -9.57
C GLY A 90 1.58 8.00 -8.37
N LEU A 91 2.58 7.28 -7.85
CA LEU A 91 3.39 7.68 -6.70
C LEU A 91 4.78 8.15 -7.12
N ASP A 92 5.40 8.98 -6.29
CA ASP A 92 6.81 9.33 -6.44
C ASP A 92 7.70 8.09 -6.26
N PRO A 93 8.52 7.71 -7.27
CA PRO A 93 9.39 6.55 -7.19
C PRO A 93 10.42 6.63 -6.06
N PHE A 94 10.93 7.82 -5.72
CA PHE A 94 11.90 7.99 -4.64
C PHE A 94 11.26 7.84 -3.25
N ALA A 95 10.00 8.19 -3.09
CA ALA A 95 9.25 7.89 -1.88
C ALA A 95 8.90 6.40 -1.80
N ALA A 96 8.49 5.79 -2.91
CA ALA A 96 8.11 4.38 -2.97
C ALA A 96 9.29 3.44 -2.67
N VAL A 97 10.51 3.75 -3.15
CA VAL A 97 11.70 2.93 -2.94
C VAL A 97 12.04 2.78 -1.46
N GLN A 98 11.78 3.80 -0.63
CA GLN A 98 12.02 3.74 0.83
C GLN A 98 11.11 2.75 1.54
N CYS A 99 10.06 2.28 0.86
CA CYS A 99 9.11 1.30 1.37
C CYS A 99 9.22 -0.05 0.67
N ALA A 100 10.24 -0.21 -0.20
CA ALA A 100 10.49 -1.42 -0.97
C ALA A 100 11.55 -2.30 -0.30
N SER A 101 11.40 -3.60 -0.42
CA SER A 101 12.42 -4.56 0.03
C SER A 101 12.37 -5.83 -0.82
N ILE A 102 13.52 -6.48 -1.01
CA ILE A 102 13.59 -7.80 -1.63
C ILE A 102 13.69 -8.85 -0.52
N VAL A 103 12.72 -9.74 -0.49
CA VAL A 103 12.63 -10.85 0.46
C VAL A 103 12.38 -12.14 -0.32
N HIS A 104 13.23 -13.14 -0.18
CA HIS A 104 13.16 -14.40 -0.93
C HIS A 104 13.00 -14.18 -2.45
N ASN A 105 13.82 -13.30 -3.02
CA ASN A 105 13.82 -12.89 -4.45
C ASN A 105 12.50 -12.30 -4.95
N ARG A 106 11.68 -11.75 -4.05
CA ARG A 106 10.43 -11.08 -4.39
C ARG A 106 10.46 -9.65 -3.90
N LEU A 107 10.03 -8.73 -4.74
CA LEU A 107 9.82 -7.35 -4.35
C LEU A 107 8.59 -7.27 -3.43
N MET A 108 8.82 -6.73 -2.24
CA MET A 108 7.84 -6.59 -1.19
C MET A 108 7.68 -5.12 -0.81
N TRP A 109 6.48 -4.76 -0.39
CA TRP A 109 6.14 -3.39 0.00
C TRP A 109 5.77 -3.33 1.47
N GLU A 110 6.21 -2.28 2.15
CA GLU A 110 5.78 -2.03 3.52
C GLU A 110 4.27 -1.76 3.58
N GLY A 111 3.63 -2.21 4.66
CA GLY A 111 2.18 -2.07 4.82
C GLY A 111 1.70 -0.62 4.86
N LYS A 112 2.56 0.34 5.27
CA LYS A 112 2.22 1.77 5.21
C LYS A 112 2.03 2.26 3.76
N LEU A 113 2.88 1.78 2.82
CA LEU A 113 2.74 2.10 1.41
C LEU A 113 1.47 1.48 0.83
N VAL A 114 1.19 0.21 1.18
CA VAL A 114 -0.04 -0.46 0.74
C VAL A 114 -1.27 0.32 1.18
N ALA A 115 -1.33 0.77 2.42
CA ALA A 115 -2.43 1.59 2.92
C ALA A 115 -2.56 2.92 2.14
N ALA A 116 -1.43 3.58 1.85
CA ALA A 116 -1.42 4.80 1.05
C ALA A 116 -1.89 4.58 -0.39
N VAL A 117 -1.51 3.45 -1.00
CA VAL A 117 -1.98 3.07 -2.35
C VAL A 117 -3.48 2.81 -2.35
N ILE A 118 -4.03 2.09 -1.36
CA ILE A 118 -5.48 1.87 -1.22
C ILE A 118 -6.20 3.23 -1.15
N GLU A 119 -5.70 4.15 -0.32
CA GLU A 119 -6.30 5.48 -0.19
C GLU A 119 -6.19 6.30 -1.49
N ALA A 120 -5.03 6.29 -2.13
CA ALA A 120 -4.81 7.06 -3.36
C ALA A 120 -5.60 6.54 -4.57
N GLN A 121 -5.67 5.22 -4.74
CA GLN A 121 -6.29 4.60 -5.92
C GLN A 121 -7.80 4.39 -5.75
N LEU A 122 -8.25 4.04 -4.56
CA LEU A 122 -9.66 3.70 -4.30
C LEU A 122 -10.41 4.78 -3.53
N GLY A 123 -9.71 5.76 -2.96
CA GLY A 123 -10.32 6.73 -2.05
C GLY A 123 -10.76 6.11 -0.71
N ILE A 124 -10.31 4.90 -0.41
CA ILE A 124 -10.68 4.15 0.80
C ILE A 124 -9.57 4.34 1.83
N ARG A 125 -9.91 4.87 3.00
CA ARG A 125 -9.01 4.90 4.15
C ARG A 125 -9.32 3.73 5.06
N PRO A 126 -8.48 2.66 5.09
CA PRO A 126 -8.73 1.51 5.95
C PRO A 126 -8.80 1.92 7.42
N LYS A 127 -9.81 1.40 8.13
CA LYS A 127 -9.97 1.56 9.57
C LYS A 127 -9.44 0.32 10.28
N TYR A 128 -8.87 0.52 11.47
CA TYR A 128 -8.23 -0.54 12.24
C TYR A 128 -8.82 -0.56 13.65
N THR A 129 -9.55 -1.61 13.97
CA THR A 129 -10.09 -1.85 15.31
C THR A 129 -9.35 -3.02 15.94
N PHE A 130 -8.67 -2.77 17.06
CA PHE A 130 -7.96 -3.84 17.76
C PHE A 130 -8.93 -4.67 18.60
N THR A 131 -8.72 -5.99 18.60
CA THR A 131 -9.46 -6.96 19.39
C THR A 131 -8.55 -7.55 20.45
N ASN A 132 -9.10 -7.94 21.60
CA ASN A 132 -8.35 -8.44 22.77
C ASN A 132 -7.26 -7.47 23.25
N ASP A 133 -7.52 -6.17 23.10
CA ASP A 133 -6.62 -5.09 23.51
C ASP A 133 -7.09 -4.51 24.86
N THR A 134 -7.09 -5.34 25.89
CA THR A 134 -7.51 -4.98 27.24
C THR A 134 -6.33 -4.50 28.09
N ALA A 135 -6.60 -3.72 29.14
CA ALA A 135 -5.55 -3.16 30.01
C ALA A 135 -4.82 -4.24 30.82
N ASP A 136 -5.46 -5.37 31.05
CA ASP A 136 -4.97 -6.54 31.79
C ASP A 136 -4.31 -7.59 30.89
N ARG A 137 -4.23 -7.35 29.57
CA ARG A 137 -3.55 -8.26 28.63
C ARG A 137 -2.07 -8.37 28.99
N LEU A 138 -1.62 -9.61 29.18
CA LEU A 138 -0.23 -9.88 29.53
C LEU A 138 0.71 -9.54 28.34
N PRO A 139 1.92 -9.02 28.62
CA PRO A 139 2.94 -8.88 27.59
C PRO A 139 3.25 -10.25 26.97
N GLY A 140 3.16 -10.34 25.63
CA GLY A 140 3.39 -11.60 24.91
C GLY A 140 2.15 -12.45 24.68
N ASP A 141 0.97 -12.03 25.14
CA ASP A 141 -0.30 -12.65 24.78
C ASP A 141 -0.60 -12.36 23.29
N ASP A 142 -0.46 -13.38 22.46
CA ASP A 142 -0.59 -13.32 20.98
C ASP A 142 -2.05 -13.37 20.48
N SER A 143 -3.01 -13.36 21.42
CA SER A 143 -4.44 -13.23 21.09
C SER A 143 -4.82 -11.84 20.57
N LEU A 144 -3.95 -10.82 20.77
CA LEU A 144 -4.16 -9.48 20.21
C LEU A 144 -4.43 -9.57 18.73
N GLY A 145 -5.54 -8.99 18.29
CA GLY A 145 -5.96 -9.00 16.90
C GLY A 145 -6.28 -7.62 16.36
N VAL A 146 -6.60 -7.58 15.09
CA VAL A 146 -7.11 -6.41 14.40
C VAL A 146 -8.20 -6.80 13.42
N VAL A 147 -9.26 -6.03 13.39
CA VAL A 147 -10.23 -5.98 12.30
C VAL A 147 -9.89 -4.78 11.43
N VAL A 148 -9.63 -5.02 10.15
CA VAL A 148 -9.42 -3.98 9.15
C VAL A 148 -10.67 -3.87 8.31
N SER A 149 -11.24 -2.67 8.21
CA SER A 149 -12.44 -2.43 7.43
C SER A 149 -12.23 -1.29 6.44
N GLY A 150 -12.90 -1.41 5.30
CA GLY A 150 -12.95 -0.38 4.27
C GLY A 150 -14.18 -0.56 3.40
N ARG A 151 -14.73 0.55 2.88
CA ARG A 151 -15.96 0.54 2.10
C ARG A 151 -15.71 1.11 0.72
N PHE A 152 -16.10 0.39 -0.30
CA PHE A 152 -16.16 0.94 -1.66
C PHE A 152 -17.32 1.92 -1.77
N ARG A 153 -17.16 2.92 -2.62
CA ARG A 153 -18.10 4.04 -2.74
C ARG A 153 -19.55 3.62 -3.04
N GLU A 154 -19.69 2.51 -3.77
CA GLU A 154 -21.00 2.01 -4.23
C GLU A 154 -21.59 0.95 -3.28
N GLU A 155 -20.91 0.60 -2.19
CA GLU A 155 -21.31 -0.41 -1.23
C GLU A 155 -21.92 0.23 0.03
N THR A 156 -22.89 -0.45 0.61
CA THR A 156 -23.53 -0.04 1.86
C THR A 156 -22.81 -0.60 3.08
N GLU A 157 -22.08 -1.70 2.91
CA GLU A 157 -21.41 -2.43 3.99
C GLU A 157 -19.89 -2.31 3.88
N ASP A 158 -19.20 -2.35 5.02
CA ASP A 158 -17.75 -2.40 5.07
C ASP A 158 -17.25 -3.81 4.72
N ARG A 159 -16.28 -3.91 3.84
CA ARG A 159 -15.51 -5.14 3.65
C ARG A 159 -14.46 -5.25 4.74
N THR A 160 -14.41 -6.39 5.39
CA THR A 160 -13.56 -6.60 6.54
C THR A 160 -12.61 -7.76 6.34
N ILE A 161 -11.48 -7.69 7.01
CA ILE A 161 -10.59 -8.83 7.25
C ILE A 161 -10.12 -8.75 8.70
N GLU A 162 -9.91 -9.89 9.31
CA GLU A 162 -9.41 -9.98 10.67
C GLU A 162 -8.21 -10.91 10.76
N GLY A 163 -7.41 -10.69 11.79
CA GLY A 163 -6.29 -11.56 12.11
C GLY A 163 -5.64 -11.19 13.43
N THR A 164 -4.95 -12.15 13.99
CA THR A 164 -4.29 -12.03 15.29
C THR A 164 -2.77 -12.14 15.15
N VAL A 165 -2.05 -11.77 16.21
CA VAL A 165 -0.61 -11.99 16.30
C VAL A 165 -0.30 -13.47 16.13
N ALA A 166 -1.03 -14.37 16.80
CA ALA A 166 -0.85 -15.82 16.68
C ALA A 166 -0.90 -16.31 15.23
N GLN A 167 -1.82 -15.77 14.42
CA GLN A 167 -1.97 -16.15 12.99
C GLN A 167 -0.90 -15.54 12.09
N TRP A 168 -0.47 -14.31 12.37
CA TRP A 168 0.36 -13.53 11.45
C TRP A 168 1.82 -13.36 11.84
N HIS A 169 2.18 -13.77 13.06
CA HIS A 169 3.57 -13.72 13.54
C HIS A 169 4.53 -14.47 12.61
N ARG A 170 5.65 -13.85 12.26
CA ARG A 170 6.64 -14.39 11.33
C ARG A 170 8.04 -14.40 11.96
N GLY A 171 8.33 -15.45 12.68
CA GLY A 171 9.68 -15.76 13.15
C GLY A 171 10.32 -14.77 14.12
N SER A 172 11.29 -15.24 14.88
CA SER A 172 11.99 -14.50 15.94
C SER A 172 12.93 -13.40 15.44
N LYS A 173 13.32 -13.42 14.16
CA LYS A 173 14.19 -12.39 13.55
C LYS A 173 13.41 -11.25 12.86
N SER A 174 12.09 -11.21 13.02
CA SER A 174 11.23 -10.20 12.40
C SER A 174 10.81 -9.13 13.41
N PRO A 175 10.28 -7.96 12.97
CA PRO A 175 9.71 -6.96 13.88
C PRO A 175 8.59 -7.48 14.77
N TRP A 176 7.99 -8.64 14.47
CA TRP A 176 7.02 -9.33 15.29
C TRP A 176 7.60 -9.92 16.58
N ALA A 177 8.92 -10.14 16.64
CA ALA A 177 9.58 -10.65 17.83
C ALA A 177 9.39 -9.80 19.10
N GLN A 178 9.08 -8.50 18.89
CA GLN A 178 8.89 -7.56 19.99
C GLN A 178 7.40 -7.22 20.16
N PRO A 179 6.77 -7.55 21.30
CA PRO A 179 5.36 -7.26 21.57
C PRO A 179 4.98 -5.79 21.41
N ALA A 180 5.89 -4.87 21.70
CA ALA A 180 5.69 -3.42 21.52
C ALA A 180 5.40 -3.04 20.05
N ASN A 181 5.81 -3.86 19.09
CA ASN A 181 5.58 -3.63 17.65
C ASN A 181 4.25 -4.21 17.14
N TRP A 182 3.58 -5.07 17.89
CA TRP A 182 2.47 -5.88 17.38
C TRP A 182 1.33 -5.05 16.80
N LYS A 183 0.88 -4.01 17.47
CA LYS A 183 -0.18 -3.13 16.93
C LYS A 183 0.21 -2.52 15.57
N ARG A 184 1.47 -2.12 15.40
CA ARG A 184 1.98 -1.60 14.13
C ARG A 184 2.03 -2.70 13.07
N GLN A 185 2.53 -3.88 13.43
CA GLN A 185 2.63 -5.02 12.50
C GLN A 185 1.24 -5.53 12.08
N LEU A 186 0.29 -5.58 13.00
CA LEU A 186 -1.10 -5.93 12.72
C LEU A 186 -1.74 -4.95 11.71
N ARG A 187 -1.53 -3.64 11.88
CA ARG A 187 -2.00 -2.65 10.88
C ARG A 187 -1.38 -2.90 9.51
N TYR A 188 -0.07 -3.12 9.44
CA TYR A 188 0.65 -3.31 8.18
C TYR A 188 0.26 -4.61 7.47
N MET A 189 0.15 -5.69 8.22
CA MET A 189 -0.30 -6.97 7.69
C MET A 189 -1.76 -6.91 7.29
N GLY A 190 -2.60 -6.34 8.13
CA GLY A 190 -4.02 -6.18 7.88
C GLY A 190 -4.32 -5.37 6.62
N ALA A 191 -3.62 -4.26 6.38
CA ALA A 191 -3.77 -3.49 5.14
C ALA A 191 -3.45 -4.34 3.91
N ARG A 192 -2.36 -5.13 3.95
CA ARG A 192 -1.98 -6.01 2.85
C ARG A 192 -2.99 -7.14 2.61
N GLU A 193 -3.45 -7.77 3.68
CA GLU A 193 -4.43 -8.85 3.57
C GLU A 193 -5.79 -8.31 3.10
N TRP A 194 -6.19 -7.13 3.57
CA TRP A 194 -7.40 -6.47 3.08
C TRP A 194 -7.31 -6.16 1.58
N ALA A 195 -6.18 -5.60 1.12
CA ALA A 195 -5.97 -5.32 -0.29
C ALA A 195 -5.99 -6.61 -1.14
N ARG A 196 -5.35 -7.68 -0.67
CA ARG A 196 -5.33 -8.98 -1.37
C ARG A 196 -6.73 -9.60 -1.49
N ALA A 197 -7.53 -9.50 -0.43
CA ALA A 197 -8.85 -10.08 -0.39
C ALA A 197 -9.89 -9.30 -1.19
N HIS A 198 -9.83 -7.97 -1.14
CA HIS A 198 -10.91 -7.12 -1.61
C HIS A 198 -10.55 -6.22 -2.81
N ALA A 199 -9.28 -5.95 -3.02
CA ALA A 199 -8.79 -5.07 -4.07
C ALA A 199 -7.45 -5.55 -4.66
N PRO A 200 -7.34 -6.81 -5.13
CA PRO A 200 -6.07 -7.37 -5.60
C PRO A 200 -5.48 -6.58 -6.79
N ALA A 201 -6.31 -6.01 -7.63
CA ALA A 201 -5.92 -5.20 -8.77
C ALA A 201 -5.06 -3.99 -8.37
N VAL A 202 -5.36 -3.36 -7.23
CA VAL A 202 -4.59 -2.24 -6.69
C VAL A 202 -3.13 -2.61 -6.47
N MET A 203 -2.86 -3.84 -6.01
CA MET A 203 -1.49 -4.30 -5.78
C MET A 203 -0.70 -4.51 -7.07
N LEU A 204 -1.40 -4.72 -8.17
CA LEU A 204 -0.82 -4.85 -9.50
C LEU A 204 -0.73 -3.50 -10.24
N GLY A 205 -1.36 -2.45 -9.74
CA GLY A 205 -1.43 -1.14 -10.36
C GLY A 205 -2.32 -1.12 -11.61
N VAL A 206 -3.42 -1.86 -11.57
CA VAL A 206 -4.44 -1.94 -12.65
C VAL A 206 -5.81 -1.55 -12.09
#